data_1938ff302924ca8ac8fcc0fa6a7f9a16
#
_entry.id   1938ff302924ca8ac8fcc0fa6a7f9a16
#
_cell.length_a   1.000
_cell.length_b   1.000
_cell.length_c   1.000
_cell.angle_alpha   90.00
_cell.angle_beta   90.00
_cell.angle_gamma   90.00
#
_symmetry.space_group_name_H-M   'P 1'
#
loop_
_entity.id
_entity.type
_entity.pdbx_description
1 polymer ?
#
loop_
_entity_poly.entity_id
_entity_poly.type
_entity_poly.pdbx_seq_one_letter_code
_entity_poly.pdbx_strand_id
1 'polypeptide(L)'
;TDLIHRMTGELVAEGSLLCSTLYWNIITKKYWDEMLDFLGITEDQLPSIRESGEPVGELKPEVAEELGLSPRTVVATGALDQVCGAIGVGNVEPGMFSENTGAALAICAVLEKPIFDKEGRMPIHYYGIPDTYMAHTFTTGGMVLRWYRDNFGREEMSVAELLDTDPYNILGDEASKVPPGSDGLVMLPHLQGAMAPEANPKAKGVFFGFTLKHTKAHFARAIMEAIGFI
;
A
#
# COMPACT_ATOMS: atom_id res chain seq x y z
N THR A 1 11.75 -14.18 -1.77
CA THR A 1 12.79 -14.98 -2.46
C THR A 1 13.93 -15.35 -1.52
N ASP A 2 14.70 -14.40 -0.95
CA ASP A 2 15.86 -14.70 -0.08
C ASP A 2 15.50 -15.57 1.14
N LEU A 3 14.44 -15.22 1.89
CA LEU A 3 14.00 -16.01 3.03
C LEU A 3 13.63 -17.46 2.63
N ILE A 4 12.87 -17.63 1.57
CA ILE A 4 12.50 -18.95 1.08
C ILE A 4 13.75 -19.77 0.72
N HIS A 5 14.71 -19.15 0.03
CA HIS A 5 15.97 -19.82 -0.31
C HIS A 5 16.76 -20.24 0.93
N ARG A 6 16.85 -19.38 1.94
CA ARG A 6 17.52 -19.73 3.21
C ARG A 6 16.81 -20.87 3.93
N MET A 7 15.47 -20.84 3.93
CA MET A 7 14.64 -21.82 4.64
C MET A 7 14.60 -23.20 3.96
N THR A 8 14.57 -23.23 2.61
CA THR A 8 14.35 -24.47 1.85
C THR A 8 15.51 -24.86 0.95
N GLY A 9 16.32 -23.91 0.50
CA GLY A 9 17.31 -24.08 -0.55
C GLY A 9 16.79 -23.76 -1.96
N GLU A 10 15.47 -23.63 -2.11
CA GLU A 10 14.84 -23.33 -3.40
C GLU A 10 14.89 -21.83 -3.71
N LEU A 11 15.24 -21.47 -4.93
CA LEU A 11 15.24 -20.08 -5.41
C LEU A 11 13.98 -19.82 -6.22
N VAL A 12 12.97 -19.24 -5.57
CA VAL A 12 11.66 -18.98 -6.17
C VAL A 12 11.22 -17.53 -5.98
N ALA A 13 10.41 -17.06 -6.91
CA ALA A 13 9.71 -15.78 -6.82
C ALA A 13 8.26 -15.97 -7.29
N GLU A 14 7.40 -14.97 -7.04
CA GLU A 14 6.00 -15.01 -7.43
C GLU A 14 5.59 -13.71 -8.15
N GLY A 15 4.50 -13.79 -8.92
CA GLY A 15 4.12 -12.76 -9.89
C GLY A 15 3.83 -11.40 -9.28
N SER A 16 3.20 -11.32 -8.10
CA SER A 16 2.80 -10.03 -7.51
C SER A 16 4.01 -9.19 -7.06
N LEU A 17 5.12 -9.84 -6.66
CA LEU A 17 6.39 -9.17 -6.40
C LEU A 17 7.19 -8.92 -7.68
N LEU A 18 7.19 -9.89 -8.62
CA LEU A 18 7.96 -9.78 -9.86
C LEU A 18 7.48 -8.64 -10.75
N CYS A 19 6.19 -8.30 -10.75
CA CYS A 19 5.66 -7.18 -11.55
C CYS A 19 6.28 -5.82 -11.19
N SER A 20 6.85 -5.66 -10.01
CA SER A 20 7.56 -4.44 -9.58
C SER A 20 9.02 -4.38 -10.05
N THR A 21 9.55 -5.45 -10.66
CA THR A 21 10.96 -5.54 -11.05
C THR A 21 11.26 -5.00 -12.44
N LEU A 22 10.24 -4.79 -13.27
CA LEU A 22 10.30 -4.36 -14.68
C LEU A 22 10.90 -5.39 -15.65
N TYR A 23 11.31 -6.56 -15.22
CA TYR A 23 11.80 -7.63 -16.10
C TYR A 23 10.89 -8.86 -16.14
N TRP A 24 9.69 -8.77 -15.58
CA TRP A 24 8.64 -9.78 -15.67
C TRP A 24 7.38 -9.22 -16.33
N ASN A 25 6.82 -9.96 -17.28
CA ASN A 25 5.66 -9.54 -18.04
C ASN A 25 4.39 -10.14 -17.45
N ILE A 26 3.49 -9.28 -16.93
CA ILE A 26 2.25 -9.70 -16.27
C ILE A 26 1.23 -10.36 -17.21
N ILE A 27 1.36 -10.18 -18.53
CA ILE A 27 0.45 -10.77 -19.52
C ILE A 27 0.88 -12.19 -19.87
N THR A 28 2.17 -12.35 -20.20
CA THR A 28 2.71 -13.66 -20.59
C THR A 28 3.10 -14.51 -19.39
N LYS A 29 3.18 -13.92 -18.19
CA LYS A 29 3.65 -14.51 -16.94
C LYS A 29 5.05 -15.14 -17.06
N LYS A 30 5.90 -14.50 -17.85
CA LYS A 30 7.28 -14.89 -18.12
C LYS A 30 8.22 -13.73 -17.90
N TYR A 31 9.49 -14.03 -17.74
CA TYR A 31 10.51 -13.00 -17.81
C TYR A 31 10.48 -12.33 -19.19
N TRP A 32 10.87 -11.06 -19.25
CA TRP A 32 10.81 -10.23 -20.44
C TRP A 32 12.18 -10.22 -21.14
N ASP A 33 12.31 -11.00 -22.21
CA ASP A 33 13.56 -11.26 -22.90
C ASP A 33 14.32 -9.99 -23.28
N GLU A 34 13.64 -8.98 -23.86
CA GLU A 34 14.29 -7.74 -24.27
C GLU A 34 14.84 -6.95 -23.08
N MET A 35 14.21 -7.06 -21.91
CA MET A 35 14.73 -6.43 -20.69
C MET A 35 15.89 -7.21 -20.12
N LEU A 36 15.85 -8.54 -20.16
CA LEU A 36 16.97 -9.39 -19.74
C LEU A 36 18.21 -9.12 -20.60
N ASP A 37 18.03 -9.03 -21.91
CA ASP A 37 19.09 -8.69 -22.86
C ASP A 37 19.67 -7.30 -22.57
N PHE A 38 18.82 -6.30 -22.30
CA PHE A 38 19.25 -4.96 -21.92
C PHE A 38 20.08 -4.94 -20.61
N LEU A 39 19.71 -5.77 -19.65
CA LEU A 39 20.41 -5.89 -18.35
C LEU A 39 21.66 -6.78 -18.45
N GLY A 40 21.83 -7.54 -19.52
CA GLY A 40 22.94 -8.49 -19.69
C GLY A 40 22.86 -9.69 -18.77
N ILE A 41 21.64 -10.12 -18.41
CA ILE A 41 21.37 -11.30 -17.56
C ILE A 41 20.51 -12.29 -18.33
N THR A 42 20.52 -13.55 -17.85
CA THR A 42 19.79 -14.65 -18.46
C THR A 42 18.78 -15.26 -17.48
N GLU A 43 17.76 -15.94 -18.00
CA GLU A 43 16.68 -16.49 -17.17
C GLU A 43 17.19 -17.51 -16.13
N ASP A 44 18.26 -18.25 -16.43
CA ASP A 44 18.88 -19.21 -15.52
C ASP A 44 19.55 -18.57 -14.30
N GLN A 45 19.79 -17.27 -14.33
CA GLN A 45 20.29 -16.48 -13.19
C GLN A 45 19.16 -15.96 -12.28
N LEU A 46 17.91 -16.18 -12.66
CA LEU A 46 16.73 -15.67 -11.98
C LEU A 46 15.96 -16.78 -11.23
N PRO A 47 15.15 -16.44 -10.22
CA PRO A 47 14.31 -17.41 -9.52
C PRO A 47 13.31 -18.10 -10.43
N SER A 48 13.00 -19.38 -10.18
CA SER A 48 11.85 -20.02 -10.81
C SER A 48 10.55 -19.35 -10.36
N ILE A 49 9.59 -19.21 -11.27
CA ILE A 49 8.33 -18.51 -11.01
C ILE A 49 7.31 -19.50 -10.45
N ARG A 50 6.62 -19.12 -9.38
CA ARG A 50 5.54 -19.87 -8.74
C ARG A 50 4.33 -18.95 -8.55
N GLU A 51 3.14 -19.54 -8.40
CA GLU A 51 1.95 -18.79 -7.99
C GLU A 51 2.02 -18.44 -6.48
N SER A 52 1.27 -17.41 -6.07
CA SER A 52 1.16 -17.03 -4.66
C SER A 52 0.50 -18.14 -3.84
N GLY A 53 1.06 -18.46 -2.67
CA GLY A 53 0.58 -19.53 -1.79
C GLY A 53 0.96 -20.95 -2.24
N GLU A 54 1.74 -21.11 -3.31
CA GLU A 54 2.18 -22.42 -3.80
C GLU A 54 3.26 -23.02 -2.87
N PRO A 55 3.14 -24.30 -2.46
CA PRO A 55 4.17 -24.98 -1.69
C PRO A 55 5.50 -25.00 -2.46
N VAL A 56 6.59 -24.66 -1.76
CA VAL A 56 7.95 -24.62 -2.33
C VAL A 56 8.75 -25.84 -1.89
N GLY A 57 8.74 -26.14 -0.60
CA GLY A 57 9.50 -27.24 -0.01
C GLY A 57 9.39 -27.30 1.50
N GLU A 58 10.04 -28.27 2.10
CA GLU A 58 10.13 -28.40 3.55
C GLU A 58 11.29 -27.56 4.10
N LEU A 59 11.25 -27.23 5.40
CA LEU A 59 12.35 -26.55 6.07
C LEU A 59 13.62 -27.40 6.05
N LYS A 60 14.78 -26.75 5.86
CA LYS A 60 16.07 -27.36 6.17
C LYS A 60 16.10 -27.75 7.65
N PRO A 61 16.73 -28.92 8.01
CA PRO A 61 16.76 -29.38 9.39
C PRO A 61 17.30 -28.36 10.38
N GLU A 62 18.38 -27.66 10.02
CA GLU A 62 19.02 -26.64 10.85
C GLU A 62 18.10 -25.42 11.09
N VAL A 63 17.33 -25.04 10.08
CA VAL A 63 16.36 -23.92 10.20
C VAL A 63 15.17 -24.34 11.06
N ALA A 64 14.70 -25.57 10.88
CA ALA A 64 13.61 -26.10 11.70
C ALA A 64 13.99 -26.16 13.18
N GLU A 65 15.21 -26.56 13.50
CA GLU A 65 15.75 -26.57 14.88
C GLU A 65 15.84 -25.17 15.44
N GLU A 66 16.40 -24.20 14.69
CA GLU A 66 16.51 -22.79 15.12
C GLU A 66 15.14 -22.15 15.41
N LEU A 67 14.13 -22.46 14.59
CA LEU A 67 12.77 -21.91 14.73
C LEU A 67 11.90 -22.71 15.69
N GLY A 68 12.35 -23.85 16.20
CA GLY A 68 11.55 -24.75 17.03
C GLY A 68 10.36 -25.38 16.30
N LEU A 69 10.52 -25.60 14.98
CA LEU A 69 9.49 -26.15 14.10
C LEU A 69 9.84 -27.58 13.65
N SER A 70 8.85 -28.29 13.10
CA SER A 70 9.09 -29.58 12.47
C SER A 70 9.88 -29.41 11.16
N PRO A 71 10.88 -30.25 10.85
CA PRO A 71 11.51 -30.27 9.54
C PRO A 71 10.52 -30.52 8.38
N ARG A 72 9.38 -31.12 8.65
CA ARG A 72 8.28 -31.32 7.67
C ARG A 72 7.37 -30.12 7.52
N THR A 73 7.68 -29.00 8.16
CA THR A 73 6.94 -27.74 7.95
C THR A 73 7.15 -27.28 6.51
N VAL A 74 6.06 -27.15 5.78
CA VAL A 74 6.06 -26.71 4.39
C VAL A 74 6.16 -25.20 4.33
N VAL A 75 7.11 -24.72 3.53
CA VAL A 75 7.25 -23.30 3.18
C VAL A 75 6.51 -23.07 1.86
N ALA A 76 5.65 -22.06 1.81
CA ALA A 76 4.96 -21.64 0.59
C ALA A 76 5.46 -20.27 0.14
N THR A 77 5.19 -19.92 -1.11
CA THR A 77 5.34 -18.55 -1.60
C THR A 77 4.36 -17.64 -0.86
N GLY A 78 4.75 -16.38 -0.71
CA GLY A 78 3.83 -15.33 -0.24
C GLY A 78 3.25 -14.54 -1.41
N ALA A 79 3.03 -13.26 -1.16
CA ALA A 79 2.67 -12.27 -2.16
C ALA A 79 3.21 -10.89 -1.72
N LEU A 80 3.05 -9.88 -2.55
CA LEU A 80 3.29 -8.50 -2.16
C LEU A 80 2.47 -8.18 -0.90
N ASP A 81 3.02 -7.42 0.04
CA ASP A 81 2.39 -7.09 1.33
C ASP A 81 0.98 -6.48 1.15
N GLN A 82 0.81 -5.57 0.20
CA GLN A 82 -0.49 -4.98 -0.13
C GLN A 82 -1.48 -6.00 -0.67
N VAL A 83 -1.00 -6.98 -1.44
CA VAL A 83 -1.81 -8.12 -1.92
C VAL A 83 -2.23 -9.00 -0.75
N CYS A 84 -1.29 -9.35 0.14
CA CYS A 84 -1.59 -10.14 1.34
C CYS A 84 -2.62 -9.43 2.24
N GLY A 85 -2.45 -8.12 2.45
CA GLY A 85 -3.39 -7.31 3.22
C GLY A 85 -4.78 -7.26 2.59
N ALA A 86 -4.85 -7.05 1.27
CA ALA A 86 -6.11 -7.02 0.54
C ALA A 86 -6.85 -8.37 0.60
N ILE A 87 -6.16 -9.48 0.39
CA ILE A 87 -6.72 -10.83 0.53
C ILE A 87 -7.17 -11.07 1.99
N GLY A 88 -6.38 -10.65 2.97
CA GLY A 88 -6.66 -10.82 4.38
C GLY A 88 -7.95 -10.13 4.86
N VAL A 89 -8.36 -9.04 4.21
CA VAL A 89 -9.64 -8.36 4.46
C VAL A 89 -10.78 -8.83 3.54
N GLY A 90 -10.55 -9.89 2.75
CA GLY A 90 -11.57 -10.51 1.91
C GLY A 90 -11.72 -9.88 0.51
N ASN A 91 -10.75 -9.11 0.04
CA ASN A 91 -10.74 -8.57 -1.32
C ASN A 91 -10.26 -9.64 -2.29
N VAL A 92 -11.15 -10.60 -2.64
CA VAL A 92 -10.79 -11.86 -3.32
C VAL A 92 -11.47 -12.06 -4.68
N GLU A 93 -12.36 -11.16 -5.08
CA GLU A 93 -13.14 -11.30 -6.32
C GLU A 93 -12.99 -10.06 -7.21
N PRO A 94 -12.98 -10.21 -8.54
CA PRO A 94 -13.00 -9.09 -9.47
C PRO A 94 -14.14 -8.11 -9.19
N GLY A 95 -13.82 -6.82 -9.19
CA GLY A 95 -14.75 -5.75 -8.86
C GLY A 95 -14.77 -5.35 -7.38
N MET A 96 -14.11 -6.12 -6.51
CA MET A 96 -13.93 -5.73 -5.11
C MET A 96 -12.80 -4.69 -4.96
N PHE A 97 -12.94 -3.88 -3.92
CA PHE A 97 -11.97 -2.88 -3.51
C PHE A 97 -11.58 -3.08 -2.06
N SER A 98 -10.34 -2.85 -1.75
CA SER A 98 -9.87 -2.67 -0.38
C SER A 98 -9.10 -1.37 -0.25
N GLU A 99 -9.26 -0.73 0.89
CA GLU A 99 -8.53 0.46 1.27
C GLU A 99 -7.69 0.17 2.51
N ASN A 100 -6.47 0.66 2.51
CA ASN A 100 -5.57 0.61 3.66
C ASN A 100 -5.04 2.01 3.94
N THR A 101 -5.57 2.63 4.99
CA THR A 101 -5.14 3.95 5.45
C THR A 101 -4.15 3.83 6.60
N GLY A 102 -2.89 3.98 6.26
CA GLY A 102 -1.78 4.14 7.22
C GLY A 102 -1.16 5.53 7.08
N ALA A 103 0.17 5.61 7.09
CA ALA A 103 0.90 6.84 6.72
C ALA A 103 0.56 7.26 5.28
N ALA A 104 0.48 6.30 4.36
CA ALA A 104 -0.09 6.44 3.03
C ALA A 104 -1.52 5.87 3.00
N LEU A 105 -2.29 6.31 2.02
CA LEU A 105 -3.56 5.69 1.61
C LEU A 105 -3.26 4.79 0.42
N ALA A 106 -3.61 3.52 0.50
CA ALA A 106 -3.46 2.55 -0.59
C ALA A 106 -4.83 1.96 -0.95
N ILE A 107 -5.15 1.96 -2.23
CA ILE A 107 -6.37 1.34 -2.74
C ILE A 107 -5.99 0.21 -3.68
N CYS A 108 -6.59 -0.95 -3.47
CA CYS A 108 -6.44 -2.14 -4.31
C CYS A 108 -7.80 -2.52 -4.90
N ALA A 109 -7.91 -2.51 -6.22
CA ALA A 109 -9.09 -2.98 -6.94
C ALA A 109 -8.75 -4.27 -7.70
N VAL A 110 -9.47 -5.36 -7.42
CA VAL A 110 -9.26 -6.63 -8.11
C VAL A 110 -9.91 -6.61 -9.48
N LEU A 111 -9.16 -7.04 -10.49
CA LEU A 111 -9.56 -7.07 -11.90
C LEU A 111 -9.49 -8.49 -12.44
N GLU A 112 -10.46 -8.86 -13.27
CA GLU A 112 -10.46 -10.14 -14.02
C GLU A 112 -9.38 -10.18 -15.11
N LYS A 113 -9.01 -9.02 -15.65
CA LYS A 113 -8.00 -8.87 -16.71
C LYS A 113 -7.26 -7.56 -16.53
N PRO A 114 -6.02 -7.45 -17.03
CA PRO A 114 -5.27 -6.20 -16.91
C PRO A 114 -5.92 -5.11 -17.79
N ILE A 115 -6.26 -3.99 -17.17
CA ILE A 115 -6.82 -2.81 -17.84
C ILE A 115 -5.82 -1.68 -17.68
N PHE A 116 -5.10 -1.39 -18.76
CA PHE A 116 -4.07 -0.35 -18.72
C PHE A 116 -4.69 1.03 -18.99
N ASP A 117 -4.38 1.99 -18.11
CA ASP A 117 -4.65 3.40 -18.36
C ASP A 117 -3.80 3.88 -19.55
N LYS A 118 -4.44 4.50 -20.55
CA LYS A 118 -3.75 5.01 -21.76
C LYS A 118 -2.69 6.05 -21.47
N GLU A 119 -2.84 6.77 -20.37
CA GLU A 119 -1.90 7.80 -19.92
C GLU A 119 -0.84 7.25 -18.94
N GLY A 120 -0.92 5.95 -18.60
CA GLY A 120 0.05 5.28 -17.73
C GLY A 120 0.04 5.77 -16.27
N ARG A 121 -1.06 6.37 -15.82
CA ARG A 121 -1.17 6.96 -14.48
C ARG A 121 -1.46 5.93 -13.39
N MET A 122 -2.11 4.82 -13.77
CA MET A 122 -2.53 3.78 -12.83
C MET A 122 -1.70 2.51 -13.04
N PRO A 123 -0.86 2.12 -12.07
CA PRO A 123 -0.13 0.87 -12.15
C PRO A 123 -1.06 -0.34 -12.04
N ILE A 124 -0.78 -1.36 -12.86
CA ILE A 124 -1.47 -2.65 -12.82
C ILE A 124 -0.47 -3.71 -12.40
N HIS A 125 -0.83 -4.49 -11.41
CA HIS A 125 -0.05 -5.58 -10.86
C HIS A 125 -0.71 -6.93 -11.14
N TYR A 126 0.07 -8.00 -11.13
CA TYR A 126 -0.46 -9.35 -10.97
C TYR A 126 -0.90 -9.53 -9.53
N TYR A 127 -2.04 -10.16 -9.30
CA TYR A 127 -2.58 -10.33 -7.95
C TYR A 127 -2.18 -11.67 -7.32
N GLY A 128 -2.48 -11.86 -6.04
CA GLY A 128 -2.17 -13.10 -5.33
C GLY A 128 -3.18 -14.24 -5.54
N ILE A 129 -4.22 -14.00 -6.32
CA ILE A 129 -5.16 -15.02 -6.77
C ILE A 129 -4.87 -15.29 -8.25
N PRO A 130 -4.65 -16.56 -8.64
CA PRO A 130 -4.27 -16.90 -10.00
C PRO A 130 -5.20 -16.28 -11.05
N ASP A 131 -4.63 -15.80 -12.15
CA ASP A 131 -5.33 -15.18 -13.28
C ASP A 131 -6.13 -13.91 -12.96
N THR A 132 -5.86 -13.28 -11.83
CA THR A 132 -6.41 -11.97 -11.48
C THR A 132 -5.33 -10.90 -11.41
N TYR A 133 -5.77 -9.65 -11.49
CA TYR A 133 -4.89 -8.48 -11.50
C TYR A 133 -5.37 -7.46 -10.48
N MET A 134 -4.54 -6.49 -10.18
CA MET A 134 -4.83 -5.45 -9.24
C MET A 134 -4.48 -4.09 -9.83
N ALA A 135 -5.47 -3.19 -9.92
CA ALA A 135 -5.17 -1.78 -10.01
C ALA A 135 -4.82 -1.30 -8.62
N HIS A 136 -3.62 -0.77 -8.46
CA HIS A 136 -3.10 -0.36 -7.16
C HIS A 136 -2.65 1.08 -7.23
N THR A 137 -3.18 1.91 -6.35
CA THR A 137 -2.72 3.28 -6.16
C THR A 137 -2.36 3.50 -4.70
N PHE A 138 -1.42 4.40 -4.48
CA PHE A 138 -1.10 4.88 -3.15
C PHE A 138 -0.80 6.37 -3.21
N THR A 139 -1.20 7.08 -2.17
CA THR A 139 -1.01 8.52 -2.07
C THR A 139 -0.77 8.91 -0.61
N THR A 140 -0.60 10.19 -0.35
CA THR A 140 -0.43 10.69 1.00
C THR A 140 -1.71 10.47 1.80
N GLY A 141 -1.64 9.72 2.89
CA GLY A 141 -2.79 9.38 3.74
C GLY A 141 -2.68 10.00 5.14
N GLY A 142 -2.80 9.17 6.16
CA GLY A 142 -2.83 9.57 7.58
C GLY A 142 -1.61 10.36 8.06
N MET A 143 -0.50 10.34 7.32
CA MET A 143 0.67 11.17 7.66
C MET A 143 0.36 12.68 7.64
N VAL A 144 -0.65 13.13 6.88
CA VAL A 144 -1.06 14.55 6.87
C VAL A 144 -1.68 14.94 8.21
N LEU A 145 -2.57 14.09 8.72
CA LEU A 145 -3.18 14.31 10.04
C LEU A 145 -2.14 14.17 11.15
N ARG A 146 -1.20 13.22 11.01
CA ARG A 146 -0.06 13.09 11.91
C ARG A 146 0.80 14.35 11.93
N TRP A 147 1.16 14.87 10.75
CA TRP A 147 1.91 16.12 10.63
C TRP A 147 1.17 17.28 11.30
N TYR A 148 -0.16 17.38 11.11
CA TYR A 148 -0.97 18.40 11.77
C TYR A 148 -0.96 18.26 13.30
N ARG A 149 -1.16 17.05 13.82
CA ARG A 149 -1.06 16.75 15.25
C ARG A 149 0.29 17.17 15.83
N ASP A 150 1.38 16.77 15.18
CA ASP A 150 2.73 16.96 15.68
C ASP A 150 3.16 18.44 15.68
N ASN A 151 2.63 19.27 14.77
CA ASN A 151 3.01 20.67 14.65
C ASN A 151 2.00 21.66 15.26
N PHE A 152 0.73 21.30 15.33
CA PHE A 152 -0.35 22.19 15.76
C PHE A 152 -1.23 21.62 16.86
N GLY A 153 -1.17 20.33 17.15
CA GLY A 153 -2.03 19.61 18.09
C GLY A 153 -1.44 19.47 19.52
N ARG A 154 -0.62 20.41 20.00
CA ARG A 154 0.02 20.31 21.31
C ARG A 154 -1.00 20.24 22.46
N GLU A 155 -2.06 21.01 22.38
CA GLU A 155 -3.15 21.02 23.38
C GLU A 155 -3.87 19.69 23.38
N GLU A 156 -4.24 19.19 22.22
CA GLU A 156 -4.94 17.91 22.04
C GLU A 156 -4.07 16.73 22.53
N MET A 157 -2.75 16.76 22.29
CA MET A 157 -1.83 15.77 22.86
C MET A 157 -1.79 15.82 24.37
N SER A 158 -1.76 17.02 24.98
CA SER A 158 -1.76 17.17 26.44
C SER A 158 -3.08 16.70 27.06
N VAL A 159 -4.20 17.00 26.43
CA VAL A 159 -5.52 16.51 26.89
C VAL A 159 -5.62 14.99 26.78
N ALA A 160 -5.12 14.42 25.68
CA ALA A 160 -5.11 12.98 25.48
C ALA A 160 -4.27 12.25 26.54
N GLU A 161 -3.12 12.79 26.89
CA GLU A 161 -2.28 12.26 27.96
C GLU A 161 -2.99 12.28 29.32
N LEU A 162 -3.69 13.38 29.66
CA LEU A 162 -4.46 13.50 30.90
C LEU A 162 -5.65 12.54 30.98
N LEU A 163 -6.26 12.24 29.83
CA LEU A 163 -7.43 11.36 29.72
C LEU A 163 -7.06 9.89 29.43
N ASP A 164 -5.79 9.56 29.33
CA ASP A 164 -5.29 8.24 28.94
C ASP A 164 -5.94 7.74 27.65
N THR A 165 -5.95 8.58 26.62
CA THR A 165 -6.56 8.30 25.30
C THR A 165 -5.61 8.67 24.17
N ASP A 166 -5.96 8.26 22.93
CA ASP A 166 -5.20 8.64 21.74
C ASP A 166 -5.52 10.10 21.31
N PRO A 167 -4.52 10.95 21.00
CA PRO A 167 -4.75 12.32 20.53
C PRO A 167 -5.59 12.38 19.26
N TYR A 168 -5.63 11.35 18.44
CA TYR A 168 -6.52 11.30 17.26
C TYR A 168 -8.00 11.21 17.63
N ASN A 169 -8.34 10.63 18.80
CA ASN A 169 -9.72 10.67 19.30
C ASN A 169 -10.13 12.09 19.61
N ILE A 170 -9.27 12.89 20.26
CA ILE A 170 -9.56 14.30 20.56
C ILE A 170 -9.73 15.10 19.26
N LEU A 171 -8.80 14.94 18.31
CA LEU A 171 -8.90 15.60 17.00
C LEU A 171 -10.17 15.19 16.23
N GLY A 172 -10.53 13.91 16.29
CA GLY A 172 -11.76 13.38 15.69
C GLY A 172 -13.02 13.95 16.30
N ASP A 173 -13.07 14.02 17.62
CA ASP A 173 -14.20 14.61 18.37
C ASP A 173 -14.38 16.09 18.05
N GLU A 174 -13.29 16.85 17.93
CA GLU A 174 -13.35 18.26 17.52
C GLU A 174 -13.81 18.41 16.07
N ALA A 175 -13.23 17.64 15.15
CA ALA A 175 -13.61 17.65 13.75
C ALA A 175 -15.07 17.24 13.52
N SER A 176 -15.62 16.35 14.36
CA SER A 176 -17.01 15.89 14.27
C SER A 176 -18.04 17.00 14.51
N LYS A 177 -17.66 18.06 15.23
CA LYS A 177 -18.51 19.23 15.53
C LYS A 177 -18.59 20.21 14.35
N VAL A 178 -17.71 20.06 13.37
CA VAL A 178 -17.69 20.88 12.15
C VAL A 178 -18.54 20.20 11.08
N PRO A 179 -19.40 20.91 10.36
CA PRO A 179 -20.24 20.31 9.32
C PRO A 179 -19.37 19.80 8.15
N PRO A 180 -19.86 18.78 7.39
CA PRO A 180 -19.23 18.34 6.15
C PRO A 180 -18.96 19.51 5.20
N GLY A 181 -17.78 19.49 4.56
CA GLY A 181 -17.30 20.60 3.72
C GLY A 181 -16.57 21.68 4.50
N SER A 182 -16.32 21.47 5.82
CA SER A 182 -15.48 22.33 6.68
C SER A 182 -15.80 23.83 6.51
N ASP A 183 -17.09 24.20 6.33
CA ASP A 183 -17.56 25.55 6.05
C ASP A 183 -16.86 26.25 4.86
N GLY A 184 -16.42 25.47 3.86
CA GLY A 184 -15.74 25.94 2.66
C GLY A 184 -14.22 25.97 2.77
N LEU A 185 -13.64 25.47 3.87
CA LEU A 185 -12.19 25.24 3.96
C LEU A 185 -11.81 23.96 3.23
N VAL A 186 -11.01 24.07 2.20
CA VAL A 186 -10.51 22.94 1.40
C VAL A 186 -9.02 22.75 1.62
N MET A 187 -8.57 21.49 1.68
CA MET A 187 -7.15 21.14 1.72
C MET A 187 -6.75 20.32 0.52
N LEU A 188 -5.56 20.61 -0.05
CA LEU A 188 -4.80 19.72 -0.93
C LEU A 188 -3.73 19.04 -0.07
N PRO A 189 -3.77 17.71 0.12
CA PRO A 189 -2.94 17.05 1.13
C PRO A 189 -1.54 16.66 0.64
N HIS A 190 -1.05 17.25 -0.44
CA HIS A 190 0.19 16.89 -1.14
C HIS A 190 1.46 17.39 -0.43
N LEU A 191 1.65 17.05 0.86
CA LEU A 191 2.82 17.51 1.64
C LEU A 191 4.14 16.96 1.11
N GLN A 192 4.12 15.82 0.42
CA GLN A 192 5.29 15.17 -0.19
C GLN A 192 5.15 14.99 -1.71
N GLY A 193 4.35 15.82 -2.35
CA GLY A 193 3.95 15.66 -3.75
C GLY A 193 2.66 14.88 -3.89
N ALA A 194 2.14 14.80 -5.11
CA ALA A 194 1.02 13.95 -5.50
C ALA A 194 1.58 12.66 -6.13
N MET A 195 1.06 11.52 -5.71
CA MET A 195 1.36 10.21 -6.30
C MET A 195 0.31 9.84 -7.35
N ALA A 196 0.16 8.58 -7.66
CA ALA A 196 -0.86 8.13 -8.61
C ALA A 196 -2.28 8.55 -8.16
N PRO A 197 -3.16 9.03 -9.05
CA PRO A 197 -2.96 9.11 -10.52
C PRO A 197 -2.29 10.41 -11.03
N GLU A 198 -2.10 11.44 -10.22
CA GLU A 198 -1.56 12.75 -10.67
C GLU A 198 -0.06 12.69 -11.00
N ALA A 199 0.70 11.89 -10.25
CA ALA A 199 2.15 11.70 -10.41
C ALA A 199 2.94 13.02 -10.50
N ASN A 200 2.66 13.98 -9.60
CA ASN A 200 3.32 15.29 -9.57
C ASN A 200 4.15 15.47 -8.28
N PRO A 201 5.46 15.18 -8.31
CA PRO A 201 6.32 15.31 -7.13
C PRO A 201 6.54 16.76 -6.68
N LYS A 202 6.17 17.74 -7.50
CA LYS A 202 6.27 19.18 -7.17
C LYS A 202 5.02 19.74 -6.52
N ALA A 203 3.91 18.98 -6.48
CA ALA A 203 2.70 19.41 -5.79
C ALA A 203 2.99 19.69 -4.31
N LYS A 204 2.27 20.63 -3.74
CA LYS A 204 2.41 21.05 -2.34
C LYS A 204 1.06 21.04 -1.65
N GLY A 205 1.08 20.88 -0.32
CA GLY A 205 -0.10 21.05 0.50
C GLY A 205 -0.60 22.50 0.46
N VAL A 206 -1.92 22.66 0.41
CA VAL A 206 -2.56 23.98 0.39
C VAL A 206 -3.81 23.92 1.25
N PHE A 207 -4.04 24.95 2.07
CA PHE A 207 -5.35 25.26 2.60
C PHE A 207 -5.94 26.46 1.86
N PHE A 208 -7.16 26.32 1.38
CA PHE A 208 -7.85 27.34 0.60
C PHE A 208 -9.22 27.65 1.18
N GLY A 209 -9.61 28.94 1.17
CA GLY A 209 -10.96 29.35 1.57
C GLY A 209 -11.13 29.65 3.07
N PHE A 210 -10.07 29.66 3.90
CA PHE A 210 -10.21 29.98 5.32
C PHE A 210 -10.46 31.47 5.57
N THR A 211 -11.26 31.72 6.61
CA THR A 211 -11.65 33.05 7.07
C THR A 211 -11.56 33.13 8.60
N LEU A 212 -11.85 34.23 9.20
CA LEU A 212 -11.82 34.41 10.67
C LEU A 212 -12.78 33.49 11.46
N LYS A 213 -13.73 32.83 10.79
CA LYS A 213 -14.64 31.90 11.45
C LYS A 213 -14.04 30.48 11.64
N HIS A 214 -13.02 30.14 10.88
CA HIS A 214 -12.43 28.82 10.94
C HIS A 214 -11.52 28.65 12.16
N THR A 215 -11.67 27.54 12.84
CA THR A 215 -10.92 27.14 14.03
C THR A 215 -10.04 25.91 13.74
N LYS A 216 -9.20 25.48 14.68
CA LYS A 216 -8.40 24.23 14.59
C LYS A 216 -9.24 23.03 14.18
N ALA A 217 -10.47 22.91 14.69
CA ALA A 217 -11.41 21.85 14.34
C ALA A 217 -11.73 21.81 12.83
N HIS A 218 -11.88 22.97 12.19
CA HIS A 218 -12.10 23.04 10.73
C HIS A 218 -10.87 22.57 9.94
N PHE A 219 -9.66 22.90 10.38
CA PHE A 219 -8.44 22.42 9.74
C PHE A 219 -8.30 20.90 9.89
N ALA A 220 -8.54 20.33 11.08
CA ALA A 220 -8.54 18.89 11.28
C ALA A 220 -9.60 18.20 10.39
N ARG A 221 -10.82 18.75 10.33
CA ARG A 221 -11.90 18.26 9.47
C ARG A 221 -11.52 18.30 7.99
N ALA A 222 -11.01 19.44 7.50
CA ALA A 222 -10.59 19.59 6.10
C ALA A 222 -9.47 18.62 5.71
N ILE A 223 -8.54 18.30 6.63
CA ILE A 223 -7.52 17.26 6.41
C ILE A 223 -8.17 15.89 6.23
N MET A 224 -9.07 15.50 7.14
CA MET A 224 -9.75 14.21 7.08
C MET A 224 -10.58 14.08 5.79
N GLU A 225 -11.29 15.13 5.40
CA GLU A 225 -12.06 15.16 4.15
C GLU A 225 -11.16 15.08 2.92
N ALA A 226 -10.02 15.80 2.92
CA ALA A 226 -9.06 15.75 1.83
C ALA A 226 -8.50 14.35 1.60
N ILE A 227 -8.22 13.61 2.68
CA ILE A 227 -7.76 12.20 2.59
C ILE A 227 -8.87 11.31 2.00
N GLY A 228 -10.12 11.58 2.32
CA GLY A 228 -11.27 10.84 1.78
C GLY A 228 -11.62 11.16 0.33
N PHE A 229 -11.08 12.26 -0.24
CA PHE A 229 -11.34 12.67 -1.62
C PHE A 229 -10.24 12.33 -2.62
N ILE A 230 -9.11 11.86 -2.15
CA ILE A 230 -7.98 11.45 -2.99
C ILE A 230 -7.93 9.94 -3.13
#